data_3840340f68777c91779ecd73314f61e9
#
_entry.id   3840340f68777c91779ecd73314f61e9
#
_cell.length_a   1.000
_cell.length_b   1.000
_cell.length_c   1.000
_cell.angle_alpha   90.00
_cell.angle_beta   90.00
_cell.angle_gamma   90.00
#
_symmetry.space_group_name_H-M   'P 1'
#
loop_
_entity.id
_entity.type
_entity.pdbx_description
1 polymer ?
#
loop_
_entity_poly.entity_id
_entity_poly.type
_entity_poly.pdbx_seq_one_letter_code
_entity_poly.pdbx_strand_id
1 'polypeptide(L)'
;LVPMPETGKRKEKFMKLRKVSAVLMSMSMVGAMAVPTFADEAKTIEPCEITFWHAMNGKQEESLTALTDKFNEENEYGITVTLVNQGNYSDLSTKLTANAAADTLPDLSQGYNNWVTAYTDKIVPLDDFVTDEDFDYDDLIDSYKDECEVYGFVACVPFNKSTYVYFYNKTLFDEVGIDVPTTWDELTEAGKKLKEAKDIEILGVDDLSGFLEASLHQNDCEYVSEDGALFDNEAGLETVSYIMNLYNSGYARLVGEDSYFSNVISNQMIGGYIGSCTGISYITADGWELGVAPVPGNKEKAVNQAGTNIYMFSTDENKQNAAWEYMKYLTSVDSTIKWSEETGYLPVRKSAYETDEFKKFMDEDKTNNYKSAYEQSPYFFAQPVFDGSYDVMNTVSTVLEDSILDELEPEEVLENLVTELNDKLGVDGVAAEEESSSDHL
;
A
#
# COMPACT_ATOMS: atom_id res chain seq x y z
N LEU A 1 -9.18 35.34 -11.06
CA LEU A 1 -10.40 34.76 -10.48
C LEU A 1 -11.22 34.05 -11.58
N VAL A 2 -10.83 32.84 -11.88
CA VAL A 2 -11.62 31.91 -12.72
C VAL A 2 -12.29 30.94 -11.74
N PRO A 3 -13.62 30.77 -11.77
CA PRO A 3 -14.28 29.91 -10.80
C PRO A 3 -14.04 28.44 -11.14
N MET A 4 -13.61 27.69 -10.14
CA MET A 4 -13.55 26.22 -10.16
C MET A 4 -14.93 25.61 -10.51
N PRO A 5 -15.00 24.53 -11.28
CA PRO A 5 -16.27 23.88 -11.59
C PRO A 5 -16.79 23.12 -10.38
N GLU A 6 -18.01 23.43 -9.97
CA GLU A 6 -18.74 22.78 -8.88
C GLU A 6 -18.91 21.26 -9.14
N THR A 7 -18.28 20.46 -8.33
CA THR A 7 -18.43 18.99 -8.28
C THR A 7 -19.81 18.51 -7.81
N GLY A 8 -20.73 19.44 -7.49
CA GLY A 8 -22.08 19.14 -6.99
C GLY A 8 -23.13 18.72 -8.03
N LYS A 9 -22.89 18.89 -9.34
CA LYS A 9 -23.93 18.67 -10.35
C LYS A 9 -23.97 17.27 -10.98
N ARG A 10 -22.96 16.44 -10.76
CA ARG A 10 -22.96 15.06 -11.26
C ARG A 10 -23.79 14.10 -10.40
N LYS A 11 -23.80 14.27 -9.08
CA LYS A 11 -24.59 13.40 -8.17
C LYS A 11 -26.11 13.59 -8.29
N GLU A 12 -26.59 14.77 -8.69
CA GLU A 12 -28.05 14.98 -8.88
C GLU A 12 -28.62 14.37 -10.16
N LYS A 13 -27.82 14.06 -11.17
CA LYS A 13 -28.29 13.51 -12.43
C LYS A 13 -28.59 12.01 -12.34
N PHE A 14 -27.89 11.28 -11.48
CA PHE A 14 -28.15 9.86 -11.22
C PHE A 14 -29.36 9.63 -10.30
N MET A 15 -29.64 10.57 -9.38
CA MET A 15 -30.76 10.41 -8.44
C MET A 15 -32.13 10.78 -9.06
N LYS A 16 -32.19 11.40 -10.23
CA LYS A 16 -33.46 11.76 -10.91
C LYS A 16 -34.03 10.69 -11.85
N LEU A 17 -33.27 9.62 -12.17
CA LEU A 17 -33.78 8.49 -12.95
C LEU A 17 -34.52 7.42 -12.13
N ARG A 18 -34.45 7.45 -10.81
CA ARG A 18 -35.12 6.48 -9.92
C ARG A 18 -36.48 6.84 -9.39
N LYS A 19 -37.10 7.97 -9.82
CA LYS A 19 -38.38 8.44 -9.27
C LYS A 19 -39.51 8.65 -10.29
N VAL A 20 -39.46 8.02 -11.45
CA VAL A 20 -40.59 8.03 -12.40
C VAL A 20 -40.91 6.61 -12.82
N SER A 21 -41.53 5.84 -11.95
CA SER A 21 -42.38 4.69 -12.31
C SER A 21 -43.17 4.21 -11.10
N ALA A 22 -44.08 5.02 -10.65
CA ALA A 22 -45.15 4.53 -9.79
C ALA A 22 -46.32 5.52 -9.95
N VAL A 23 -47.21 5.25 -10.82
CA VAL A 23 -48.67 5.47 -10.80
C VAL A 23 -49.23 5.20 -12.21
N LEU A 24 -49.94 4.09 -12.38
CA LEU A 24 -51.22 3.97 -13.07
C LEU A 24 -51.64 2.48 -13.06
N MET A 25 -52.42 2.21 -12.28
CA MET A 25 -53.69 1.59 -11.96
C MET A 25 -54.33 0.67 -12.99
N SER A 26 -54.53 -0.57 -12.52
CA SER A 26 -55.70 -1.47 -12.66
C SER A 26 -56.47 -1.52 -13.99
N MET A 27 -56.44 -2.71 -14.62
CA MET A 27 -57.69 -3.47 -14.93
C MET A 27 -57.32 -4.92 -15.34
N SER A 28 -58.06 -5.82 -14.76
CA SER A 28 -58.02 -7.24 -14.84
C SER A 28 -58.15 -7.82 -16.27
N MET A 29 -57.26 -8.81 -16.60
CA MET A 29 -57.64 -9.98 -17.40
C MET A 29 -56.74 -11.15 -17.05
N VAL A 30 -57.34 -12.25 -16.62
CA VAL A 30 -56.72 -13.52 -16.37
C VAL A 30 -56.20 -14.08 -17.70
N GLY A 31 -54.91 -13.97 -17.90
CA GLY A 31 -54.16 -14.70 -18.90
C GLY A 31 -52.91 -15.22 -18.19
N ALA A 32 -52.76 -16.49 -18.10
CA ALA A 32 -51.53 -17.13 -17.61
C ALA A 32 -50.37 -16.75 -18.55
N MET A 33 -49.76 -15.60 -18.33
CA MET A 33 -48.45 -15.28 -18.88
C MET A 33 -47.41 -15.83 -17.91
N ALA A 34 -46.65 -16.81 -18.39
CA ALA A 34 -45.40 -17.18 -17.78
C ALA A 34 -44.56 -15.89 -17.63
N VAL A 35 -44.39 -15.43 -16.40
CA VAL A 35 -43.37 -14.45 -16.07
C VAL A 35 -42.06 -15.12 -16.40
N PRO A 36 -41.21 -14.62 -17.32
CA PRO A 36 -39.85 -15.12 -17.37
C PRO A 36 -39.26 -14.75 -16.01
N THR A 37 -39.09 -15.72 -15.14
CA THR A 37 -38.11 -15.67 -14.10
C THR A 37 -36.80 -15.49 -14.88
N PHE A 38 -36.21 -14.31 -14.83
CA PHE A 38 -34.78 -14.20 -15.02
C PHE A 38 -34.20 -15.00 -13.86
N ALA A 39 -34.07 -16.32 -14.05
CA ALA A 39 -33.08 -17.06 -13.33
C ALA A 39 -31.76 -16.40 -13.73
N ASP A 40 -31.05 -15.86 -12.78
CA ASP A 40 -29.62 -15.60 -12.93
C ASP A 40 -29.06 -16.88 -13.55
N GLU A 41 -28.64 -16.82 -14.82
CA GLU A 41 -27.90 -17.94 -15.39
C GLU A 41 -26.61 -18.02 -14.58
N ALA A 42 -26.56 -18.97 -13.66
CA ALA A 42 -25.35 -19.28 -12.92
C ALA A 42 -24.22 -19.36 -13.96
N LYS A 43 -23.22 -18.48 -13.82
CA LYS A 43 -22.04 -18.44 -14.70
C LYS A 43 -21.48 -19.86 -14.77
N THR A 44 -21.59 -20.52 -15.92
CA THR A 44 -21.00 -21.84 -16.14
C THR A 44 -19.54 -21.64 -16.45
N ILE A 45 -18.66 -22.11 -15.56
CA ILE A 45 -17.22 -22.13 -15.76
C ILE A 45 -16.83 -23.51 -16.28
N GLU A 46 -16.23 -23.55 -17.46
CA GLU A 46 -15.65 -24.79 -18.00
C GLU A 46 -14.26 -25.01 -17.37
N PRO A 47 -13.90 -26.27 -17.08
CA PRO A 47 -12.57 -26.57 -16.55
C PRO A 47 -11.46 -25.94 -17.37
N CYS A 48 -10.58 -25.19 -16.71
CA CYS A 48 -9.49 -24.48 -17.37
C CYS A 48 -8.29 -24.28 -16.44
N GLU A 49 -7.17 -23.91 -17.05
CA GLU A 49 -5.94 -23.53 -16.36
C GLU A 49 -5.75 -22.03 -16.50
N ILE A 50 -5.44 -21.37 -15.38
CA ILE A 50 -5.08 -19.95 -15.29
C ILE A 50 -3.71 -19.79 -14.63
N THR A 51 -3.02 -18.71 -14.95
CA THR A 51 -1.71 -18.38 -14.40
C THR A 51 -1.79 -17.19 -13.45
N PHE A 52 -1.09 -17.29 -12.32
CA PHE A 52 -0.93 -16.17 -11.38
C PHE A 52 0.55 -15.85 -11.17
N TRP A 53 0.96 -14.65 -11.59
CA TRP A 53 2.32 -14.16 -11.40
C TRP A 53 2.46 -13.47 -10.04
N HIS A 54 3.53 -13.82 -9.29
CA HIS A 54 3.78 -13.29 -7.96
C HIS A 54 5.27 -13.07 -7.70
N ALA A 55 5.57 -12.29 -6.67
CA ALA A 55 6.92 -12.00 -6.16
C ALA A 55 7.10 -12.49 -4.70
N MET A 56 6.25 -13.40 -4.25
CA MET A 56 6.36 -13.97 -2.90
C MET A 56 7.55 -14.90 -2.81
N ASN A 57 8.23 -14.90 -1.65
CA ASN A 57 9.38 -15.73 -1.39
C ASN A 57 9.33 -16.33 0.03
N GLY A 58 10.14 -17.36 0.27
CA GLY A 58 10.24 -18.01 1.57
C GLY A 58 8.87 -18.42 2.12
N LYS A 59 8.57 -18.02 3.35
CA LYS A 59 7.33 -18.41 4.04
C LYS A 59 6.07 -17.86 3.36
N GLN A 60 6.16 -16.69 2.74
CA GLN A 60 5.05 -16.11 1.98
C GLN A 60 4.73 -16.95 0.74
N GLU A 61 5.73 -17.43 0.01
CA GLU A 61 5.54 -18.33 -1.13
C GLU A 61 4.97 -19.70 -0.69
N GLU A 62 5.45 -20.24 0.42
CA GLU A 62 4.92 -21.49 1.00
C GLU A 62 3.44 -21.34 1.36
N SER A 63 3.05 -20.26 1.98
CA SER A 63 1.65 -19.98 2.36
C SER A 63 0.76 -19.75 1.13
N LEU A 64 1.22 -18.99 0.12
CA LEU A 64 0.49 -18.80 -1.12
C LEU A 64 0.31 -20.14 -1.86
N THR A 65 1.34 -20.96 -1.90
CA THR A 65 1.27 -22.31 -2.51
C THR A 65 0.24 -23.16 -1.80
N ALA A 66 0.24 -23.19 -0.47
CA ALA A 66 -0.70 -23.98 0.31
C ALA A 66 -2.18 -23.55 0.10
N LEU A 67 -2.43 -22.23 0.02
CA LEU A 67 -3.75 -21.69 -0.31
C LEU A 67 -4.17 -22.08 -1.73
N THR A 68 -3.26 -21.99 -2.69
CA THR A 68 -3.53 -22.32 -4.10
C THR A 68 -3.78 -23.81 -4.29
N ASP A 69 -2.98 -24.66 -3.67
CA ASP A 69 -3.16 -26.12 -3.71
C ASP A 69 -4.53 -26.50 -3.15
N LYS A 70 -4.92 -25.90 -2.01
CA LYS A 70 -6.25 -26.12 -1.44
C LYS A 70 -7.37 -25.68 -2.38
N PHE A 71 -7.25 -24.49 -3.01
CA PHE A 71 -8.22 -24.05 -4.01
C PHE A 71 -8.31 -25.04 -5.18
N ASN A 72 -7.17 -25.47 -5.72
CA ASN A 72 -7.11 -26.42 -6.83
C ASN A 72 -7.77 -27.77 -6.50
N GLU A 73 -7.70 -28.20 -5.24
CA GLU A 73 -8.31 -29.46 -4.78
C GLU A 73 -9.81 -29.33 -4.52
N GLU A 74 -10.27 -28.18 -3.99
CA GLU A 74 -11.61 -28.02 -3.43
C GLU A 74 -12.60 -27.30 -4.37
N ASN A 75 -12.13 -26.53 -5.40
CA ASN A 75 -13.06 -25.81 -6.28
C ASN A 75 -13.91 -26.78 -7.12
N GLU A 76 -15.20 -26.48 -7.26
CA GLU A 76 -16.18 -27.33 -7.95
C GLU A 76 -16.16 -27.19 -9.47
N TYR A 77 -15.41 -26.19 -10.00
CA TYR A 77 -15.38 -25.84 -11.43
C TYR A 77 -14.28 -26.56 -12.21
N GLY A 78 -13.36 -27.24 -11.54
CA GLY A 78 -12.19 -27.84 -12.19
C GLY A 78 -11.18 -26.83 -12.68
N ILE A 79 -11.09 -25.70 -11.99
CA ILE A 79 -10.09 -24.66 -12.22
C ILE A 79 -8.75 -25.15 -11.67
N THR A 80 -7.69 -24.97 -12.44
CA THR A 80 -6.31 -25.17 -11.98
C THR A 80 -5.54 -23.86 -12.07
N VAL A 81 -5.08 -23.35 -10.93
CA VAL A 81 -4.23 -22.17 -10.86
C VAL A 81 -2.77 -22.59 -10.82
N THR A 82 -1.98 -22.10 -11.76
CA THR A 82 -0.53 -22.27 -11.79
C THR A 82 0.17 -21.01 -11.29
N LEU A 83 0.85 -21.12 -10.15
CA LEU A 83 1.67 -20.03 -9.61
C LEU A 83 2.99 -19.91 -10.40
N VAL A 84 3.37 -18.68 -10.74
CA VAL A 84 4.62 -18.39 -11.44
C VAL A 84 5.39 -17.30 -10.69
N ASN A 85 6.39 -17.72 -9.94
CA ASN A 85 7.27 -16.81 -9.22
C ASN A 85 8.14 -16.01 -10.21
N GLN A 86 8.10 -14.69 -10.12
CA GLN A 86 8.82 -13.79 -11.02
C GLN A 86 10.12 -13.22 -10.42
N GLY A 87 10.47 -13.60 -9.20
CA GLY A 87 11.60 -13.07 -8.45
C GLY A 87 11.14 -12.06 -7.40
N ASN A 88 11.76 -10.90 -7.36
CA ASN A 88 11.34 -9.82 -6.48
C ASN A 88 10.31 -8.89 -7.16
N TYR A 89 9.83 -7.87 -6.42
CA TYR A 89 8.85 -6.90 -6.95
C TYR A 89 9.36 -6.10 -8.14
N SER A 90 10.64 -5.71 -8.16
CA SER A 90 11.25 -5.01 -9.30
C SER A 90 11.30 -5.89 -10.56
N ASP A 91 11.64 -7.18 -10.39
CA ASP A 91 11.62 -8.16 -11.48
C ASP A 91 10.21 -8.35 -12.03
N LEU A 92 9.20 -8.47 -11.14
CA LEU A 92 7.80 -8.63 -11.52
C LEU A 92 7.30 -7.41 -12.30
N SER A 93 7.53 -6.18 -11.80
CA SER A 93 7.16 -4.93 -12.46
C SER A 93 7.77 -4.83 -13.87
N THR A 94 9.08 -5.09 -14.00
CA THR A 94 9.78 -5.09 -15.27
C THR A 94 9.18 -6.09 -16.26
N LYS A 95 8.88 -7.31 -15.80
CA LYS A 95 8.30 -8.35 -16.65
C LYS A 95 6.87 -8.03 -17.05
N LEU A 96 6.04 -7.47 -16.13
CA LEU A 96 4.69 -7.04 -16.47
C LEU A 96 4.70 -5.98 -17.56
N THR A 97 5.52 -4.94 -17.43
CA THR A 97 5.66 -3.88 -18.44
C THR A 97 6.08 -4.45 -19.81
N ALA A 98 7.06 -5.35 -19.84
CA ALA A 98 7.52 -5.97 -21.08
C ALA A 98 6.44 -6.85 -21.72
N ASN A 99 5.68 -7.63 -20.93
CA ASN A 99 4.63 -8.51 -21.40
C ASN A 99 3.36 -7.74 -21.80
N ALA A 100 3.07 -6.61 -21.15
CA ALA A 100 1.99 -5.72 -21.57
C ALA A 100 2.23 -5.17 -22.98
N ALA A 101 3.47 -4.73 -23.27
CA ALA A 101 3.87 -4.28 -24.60
C ALA A 101 3.83 -5.39 -25.68
N ALA A 102 3.97 -6.65 -25.27
CA ALA A 102 3.97 -7.83 -26.15
C ALA A 102 2.59 -8.52 -26.25
N ASP A 103 1.55 -8.05 -25.55
CA ASP A 103 0.24 -8.69 -25.41
C ASP A 103 0.34 -10.15 -24.89
N THR A 104 1.21 -10.39 -23.90
CA THR A 104 1.48 -11.71 -23.32
C THR A 104 1.41 -11.71 -21.80
N LEU A 105 0.58 -10.84 -21.22
CA LEU A 105 0.32 -10.81 -19.77
C LEU A 105 -0.25 -12.14 -19.27
N PRO A 106 -0.03 -12.51 -17.99
CA PRO A 106 -0.67 -13.66 -17.37
C PRO A 106 -2.18 -13.45 -17.20
N ASP A 107 -2.91 -14.48 -16.78
CA ASP A 107 -4.34 -14.32 -16.46
C ASP A 107 -4.51 -13.42 -15.21
N LEU A 108 -3.67 -13.62 -14.18
CA LEU A 108 -3.62 -12.82 -12.95
C LEU A 108 -2.19 -12.43 -12.60
N SER A 109 -2.03 -11.29 -11.95
CA SER A 109 -0.75 -10.89 -11.34
C SER A 109 -0.94 -10.05 -10.10
N GLN A 110 0.02 -10.17 -9.16
CA GLN A 110 0.24 -9.12 -8.18
C GLN A 110 0.75 -7.85 -8.87
N GLY A 111 0.40 -6.69 -8.30
CA GLY A 111 0.92 -5.40 -8.77
C GLY A 111 0.60 -4.27 -7.82
N TYR A 112 1.41 -3.21 -7.89
CA TYR A 112 1.10 -1.92 -7.29
C TYR A 112 0.40 -1.04 -8.32
N ASN A 113 -0.47 -0.14 -7.88
CA ASN A 113 -1.19 0.75 -8.78
C ASN A 113 -0.25 1.61 -9.64
N ASN A 114 0.82 2.13 -9.07
CA ASN A 114 1.78 2.95 -9.79
C ASN A 114 2.60 2.20 -10.85
N TRP A 115 2.61 0.85 -10.83
CA TRP A 115 3.25 0.08 -11.91
C TRP A 115 2.37 -0.03 -13.15
N VAL A 116 1.05 -0.16 -12.94
CA VAL A 116 0.11 -0.48 -14.02
C VAL A 116 -0.40 0.74 -14.77
N THR A 117 -0.02 1.95 -14.37
CA THR A 117 -0.40 3.20 -15.03
C THR A 117 -0.17 3.17 -16.56
N ALA A 118 0.96 2.62 -16.99
CA ALA A 118 1.35 2.56 -18.38
C ALA A 118 0.57 1.51 -19.24
N TYR A 119 -0.24 0.63 -18.62
CA TYR A 119 -0.99 -0.42 -19.32
C TYR A 119 -2.37 -0.69 -18.71
N THR A 120 -3.01 0.36 -18.23
CA THR A 120 -4.39 0.30 -17.66
C THR A 120 -5.42 -0.22 -18.66
N ASP A 121 -5.19 -0.02 -19.97
CA ASP A 121 -6.01 -0.56 -21.06
C ASP A 121 -5.98 -2.09 -21.18
N LYS A 122 -5.07 -2.76 -20.50
CA LYS A 122 -4.95 -4.23 -20.42
C LYS A 122 -5.66 -4.83 -19.22
N ILE A 123 -6.03 -4.00 -18.23
CA ILE A 123 -6.70 -4.46 -17.02
C ILE A 123 -8.16 -4.77 -17.35
N VAL A 124 -8.64 -5.92 -16.89
CA VAL A 124 -10.06 -6.26 -16.94
C VAL A 124 -10.79 -5.50 -15.85
N PRO A 125 -11.76 -4.61 -16.16
CA PRO A 125 -12.59 -3.96 -15.15
C PRO A 125 -13.38 -4.99 -14.34
N LEU A 126 -13.34 -4.85 -13.02
CA LEU A 126 -14.01 -5.78 -12.10
C LEU A 126 -15.39 -5.28 -11.62
N ASP A 127 -15.90 -4.14 -12.15
CA ASP A 127 -17.16 -3.52 -11.72
C ASP A 127 -18.35 -4.48 -11.72
N ASP A 128 -18.45 -5.33 -12.74
CA ASP A 128 -19.50 -6.34 -12.83
C ASP A 128 -19.25 -7.55 -11.92
N PHE A 129 -17.98 -7.89 -11.68
CA PHE A 129 -17.58 -9.01 -10.83
C PHE A 129 -17.82 -8.74 -9.35
N VAL A 130 -17.48 -7.53 -8.86
CA VAL A 130 -17.66 -7.16 -7.44
C VAL A 130 -19.12 -7.05 -7.02
N THR A 131 -20.07 -7.18 -7.97
CA THR A 131 -21.49 -7.26 -7.67
C THR A 131 -21.98 -8.66 -7.31
N ASP A 132 -21.12 -9.67 -7.38
CA ASP A 132 -21.46 -11.03 -6.95
C ASP A 132 -21.91 -11.03 -5.49
N GLU A 133 -23.08 -11.63 -5.21
CA GLU A 133 -23.70 -11.61 -3.87
C GLU A 133 -22.84 -12.29 -2.80
N ASP A 134 -22.00 -13.24 -3.20
CA ASP A 134 -21.11 -14.00 -2.32
C ASP A 134 -19.71 -13.38 -2.15
N PHE A 135 -19.44 -12.23 -2.79
CA PHE A 135 -18.17 -11.52 -2.63
C PHE A 135 -18.16 -10.51 -1.48
N ASP A 136 -19.28 -9.83 -1.23
CA ASP A 136 -19.41 -8.75 -0.23
C ASP A 136 -18.29 -7.69 -0.35
N TYR A 137 -18.36 -6.89 -1.43
CA TYR A 137 -17.37 -5.84 -1.71
C TYR A 137 -17.30 -4.78 -0.60
N ASP A 138 -18.41 -4.53 0.10
CA ASP A 138 -18.47 -3.54 1.19
C ASP A 138 -17.75 -4.00 2.47
N ASP A 139 -17.48 -5.30 2.62
CA ASP A 139 -16.69 -5.85 3.72
C ASP A 139 -15.18 -5.59 3.57
N LEU A 140 -14.70 -5.25 2.38
CA LEU A 140 -13.31 -4.83 2.19
C LEU A 140 -13.04 -3.53 2.96
N ILE A 141 -11.83 -3.37 3.47
CA ILE A 141 -11.38 -2.16 4.16
C ILE A 141 -11.46 -0.97 3.20
N ASP A 142 -12.06 0.15 3.65
CA ASP A 142 -12.42 1.26 2.77
C ASP A 142 -11.20 1.86 2.05
N SER A 143 -10.09 2.08 2.74
CA SER A 143 -8.85 2.59 2.12
C SER A 143 -8.27 1.65 1.04
N TYR A 144 -8.48 0.34 1.19
CA TYR A 144 -8.07 -0.63 0.17
C TYR A 144 -8.99 -0.64 -1.04
N LYS A 145 -10.31 -0.39 -0.84
CA LYS A 145 -11.25 -0.19 -1.95
C LYS A 145 -10.94 1.07 -2.74
N ASP A 146 -10.71 2.18 -2.03
CA ASP A 146 -10.38 3.47 -2.65
C ASP A 146 -9.13 3.32 -3.55
N GLU A 147 -8.14 2.57 -3.10
CA GLU A 147 -6.94 2.25 -3.88
C GLU A 147 -7.27 1.43 -5.15
N CYS A 148 -8.24 0.52 -5.09
CA CYS A 148 -8.64 -0.29 -6.23
C CYS A 148 -9.46 0.49 -7.28
N GLU A 149 -10.00 1.67 -6.93
CA GLU A 149 -10.86 2.48 -7.77
C GLU A 149 -10.17 3.73 -8.36
N VAL A 150 -8.86 3.90 -8.16
CA VAL A 150 -8.09 5.10 -8.56
C VAL A 150 -8.16 5.42 -10.06
N TYR A 151 -8.42 4.44 -10.91
CA TYR A 151 -8.55 4.61 -12.37
C TYR A 151 -9.98 4.95 -12.82
N GLY A 152 -10.94 5.12 -11.89
CA GLY A 152 -12.35 5.40 -12.20
C GLY A 152 -13.19 4.16 -12.52
N PHE A 153 -12.62 2.97 -12.32
CA PHE A 153 -13.26 1.67 -12.34
C PHE A 153 -12.58 0.76 -11.30
N VAL A 154 -13.20 -0.35 -10.92
CA VAL A 154 -12.58 -1.34 -10.02
C VAL A 154 -11.51 -2.11 -10.79
N ALA A 155 -10.25 -1.76 -10.61
CA ALA A 155 -9.12 -2.30 -11.39
C ALA A 155 -8.55 -3.61 -10.80
N CYS A 156 -8.77 -3.87 -9.52
CA CYS A 156 -8.12 -4.96 -8.79
C CYS A 156 -8.92 -5.35 -7.54
N VAL A 157 -8.46 -6.36 -6.83
CA VAL A 157 -8.85 -6.61 -5.43
C VAL A 157 -7.62 -6.53 -4.54
N PRO A 158 -7.75 -6.02 -3.29
CA PRO A 158 -6.64 -6.00 -2.34
C PRO A 158 -6.26 -7.43 -1.94
N PHE A 159 -4.97 -7.70 -1.78
CA PHE A 159 -4.51 -9.04 -1.38
C PHE A 159 -3.53 -8.99 -0.22
N ASN A 160 -2.25 -8.81 -0.50
CA ASN A 160 -1.20 -8.82 0.50
C ASN A 160 -0.92 -7.40 0.98
N LYS A 161 -1.83 -6.87 1.80
CA LYS A 161 -1.78 -5.51 2.32
C LYS A 161 -0.96 -5.44 3.60
N SER A 162 -0.21 -4.35 3.74
CA SER A 162 0.63 -4.06 4.90
C SER A 162 0.64 -2.57 5.20
N THR A 163 1.30 -2.20 6.28
CA THR A 163 1.62 -0.82 6.62
C THR A 163 2.98 -0.80 7.30
N TYR A 164 3.59 0.38 7.43
CA TYR A 164 4.81 0.51 8.21
C TYR A 164 4.51 0.55 9.71
N VAL A 165 5.42 -0.06 10.48
CA VAL A 165 5.42 -0.06 11.93
C VAL A 165 6.84 0.24 12.42
N TYR A 166 6.96 0.60 13.69
CA TYR A 166 8.24 0.77 14.35
C TYR A 166 8.59 -0.51 15.12
N PHE A 167 9.53 -1.29 14.61
CA PHE A 167 10.14 -2.42 15.32
C PHE A 167 11.22 -1.91 16.26
N TYR A 168 11.29 -2.41 17.48
CA TYR A 168 12.31 -2.00 18.43
C TYR A 168 12.78 -3.12 19.33
N ASN A 169 14.04 -3.02 19.78
CA ASN A 169 14.60 -3.93 20.76
C ASN A 169 14.12 -3.53 22.16
N LYS A 170 13.02 -4.17 22.63
CA LYS A 170 12.41 -3.87 23.90
C LYS A 170 13.35 -4.07 25.07
N THR A 171 14.16 -5.14 25.05
CA THR A 171 15.17 -5.40 26.08
C THR A 171 16.16 -4.24 26.21
N LEU A 172 16.66 -3.74 25.08
CA LEU A 172 17.60 -2.62 25.04
C LEU A 172 16.94 -1.33 25.56
N PHE A 173 15.68 -1.07 25.18
CA PHE A 173 14.91 0.09 25.64
C PHE A 173 14.69 0.05 27.16
N ASP A 174 14.31 -1.11 27.69
CA ASP A 174 14.15 -1.33 29.14
C ASP A 174 15.49 -1.12 29.89
N GLU A 175 16.62 -1.63 29.38
CA GLU A 175 17.95 -1.45 29.96
C GLU A 175 18.37 0.03 30.06
N VAL A 176 18.09 0.82 29.03
CA VAL A 176 18.46 2.24 28.97
C VAL A 176 17.40 3.12 29.63
N GLY A 177 16.21 2.58 29.84
CA GLY A 177 15.04 3.28 30.39
C GLY A 177 14.45 4.26 29.37
N ILE A 178 14.33 3.81 28.11
CA ILE A 178 13.68 4.53 27.01
C ILE A 178 12.23 4.06 26.94
N ASP A 179 11.27 4.98 26.95
CA ASP A 179 9.89 4.71 26.58
C ASP A 179 9.77 4.65 25.05
N VAL A 180 8.80 3.87 24.54
CA VAL A 180 8.57 3.76 23.09
C VAL A 180 8.11 5.12 22.55
N PRO A 181 8.84 5.72 21.58
CA PRO A 181 8.50 7.04 21.07
C PRO A 181 7.20 7.01 20.26
N THR A 182 6.36 8.01 20.45
CA THR A 182 5.09 8.22 19.76
C THR A 182 5.09 9.49 18.91
N THR A 183 6.10 10.34 19.08
CA THR A 183 6.27 11.58 18.35
C THR A 183 7.71 11.74 17.83
N TRP A 184 7.92 12.64 16.87
CA TRP A 184 9.24 12.97 16.34
C TRP A 184 10.20 13.46 17.43
N ASP A 185 9.71 14.31 18.32
CA ASP A 185 10.50 14.81 19.44
C ASP A 185 10.92 13.70 20.38
N GLU A 186 9.99 12.81 20.73
CA GLU A 186 10.28 11.65 21.58
C GLU A 186 11.27 10.69 20.91
N LEU A 187 11.19 10.48 19.58
CA LEU A 187 12.14 9.65 18.84
C LEU A 187 13.54 10.27 18.87
N THR A 188 13.63 11.58 18.67
CA THR A 188 14.90 12.32 18.71
C THR A 188 15.56 12.24 20.09
N GLU A 189 14.79 12.49 21.17
CA GLU A 189 15.29 12.41 22.55
C GLU A 189 15.69 10.97 22.93
N ALA A 190 14.90 9.98 22.51
CA ALA A 190 15.22 8.57 22.70
C ALA A 190 16.50 8.17 21.93
N GLY A 191 16.68 8.68 20.71
CA GLY A 191 17.88 8.48 19.90
C GLY A 191 19.14 9.04 20.59
N LYS A 192 19.05 10.28 21.07
CA LYS A 192 20.13 10.87 21.86
C LYS A 192 20.51 10.02 23.08
N LYS A 193 19.50 9.61 23.85
CA LYS A 193 19.69 8.79 25.06
C LYS A 193 20.33 7.43 24.76
N LEU A 194 19.89 6.77 23.70
CA LEU A 194 20.41 5.48 23.29
C LEU A 194 21.87 5.62 22.78
N LYS A 195 22.14 6.65 21.97
CA LYS A 195 23.48 6.95 21.45
C LYS A 195 24.47 7.23 22.56
N GLU A 196 24.09 8.05 23.54
CA GLU A 196 24.94 8.36 24.72
C GLU A 196 25.19 7.12 25.60
N ALA A 197 24.20 6.26 25.77
CA ALA A 197 24.31 5.08 26.65
C ALA A 197 25.00 3.88 26.03
N LYS A 198 24.83 3.63 24.76
CA LYS A 198 25.21 2.37 24.07
C LYS A 198 25.99 2.57 22.77
N ASP A 199 26.04 3.78 22.22
CA ASP A 199 26.59 4.09 20.89
C ASP A 199 25.89 3.30 19.76
N ILE A 200 24.55 3.17 19.87
CA ILE A 200 23.68 2.47 18.92
C ILE A 200 22.66 3.48 18.39
N GLU A 201 22.37 3.42 17.10
CA GLU A 201 21.31 4.20 16.45
C GLU A 201 19.92 3.66 16.85
N ILE A 202 18.96 4.57 17.03
CA ILE A 202 17.58 4.22 17.38
C ILE A 202 16.71 3.94 16.17
N LEU A 203 17.10 4.46 15.00
CA LEU A 203 16.30 4.42 13.80
C LEU A 203 17.04 3.87 12.59
N GLY A 204 16.42 2.90 11.92
CA GLY A 204 16.63 2.55 10.53
C GLY A 204 15.33 2.75 9.76
N VAL A 205 15.41 2.84 8.44
CA VAL A 205 14.23 2.97 7.57
C VAL A 205 14.43 2.10 6.35
N ASP A 206 13.51 1.15 6.12
CA ASP A 206 13.58 0.25 4.97
C ASP A 206 13.21 0.93 3.65
N ASP A 207 12.40 1.99 3.70
CA ASP A 207 11.93 2.76 2.52
C ASP A 207 12.02 4.26 2.81
N LEU A 208 13.07 4.90 2.29
CA LEU A 208 13.32 6.33 2.47
C LEU A 208 12.26 7.20 1.80
N SER A 209 11.76 6.79 0.62
CA SER A 209 10.70 7.51 -0.09
C SER A 209 9.41 7.51 0.70
N GLY A 210 8.97 6.34 1.15
CA GLY A 210 7.78 6.24 1.98
C GLY A 210 7.92 6.94 3.33
N PHE A 211 9.13 6.98 3.89
CA PHE A 211 9.38 7.72 5.14
C PHE A 211 9.30 9.24 4.94
N LEU A 212 9.83 9.78 3.84
CA LEU A 212 9.66 11.20 3.50
C LEU A 212 8.19 11.53 3.31
N GLU A 213 7.47 10.74 2.50
CA GLU A 213 6.05 10.95 2.21
C GLU A 213 5.20 10.94 3.49
N ALA A 214 5.37 9.92 4.36
CA ALA A 214 4.68 9.85 5.63
C ALA A 214 5.02 11.05 6.53
N SER A 215 6.29 11.44 6.59
CA SER A 215 6.73 12.58 7.38
C SER A 215 6.17 13.91 6.88
N LEU A 216 6.04 14.10 5.56
CA LEU A 216 5.37 15.27 4.99
C LEU A 216 3.91 15.33 5.41
N HIS A 217 3.16 14.24 5.24
CA HIS A 217 1.77 14.15 5.68
C HIS A 217 1.61 14.36 7.19
N GLN A 218 2.53 13.82 8.00
CA GLN A 218 2.55 14.05 9.45
C GLN A 218 2.82 15.50 9.80
N ASN A 219 3.44 16.26 8.91
CA ASN A 219 3.72 17.70 9.07
C ASN A 219 2.70 18.61 8.38
N ASP A 220 1.53 18.07 7.95
CA ASP A 220 0.48 18.80 7.21
C ASP A 220 1.01 19.41 5.89
N CYS A 221 1.80 18.61 5.16
CA CYS A 221 2.41 18.99 3.89
C CYS A 221 2.08 17.96 2.81
N GLU A 222 1.71 18.44 1.62
CA GLU A 222 1.48 17.59 0.45
C GLU A 222 2.81 17.11 -0.12
N TYR A 223 2.80 15.92 -0.76
CA TYR A 223 4.00 15.28 -1.27
C TYR A 223 4.27 15.64 -2.73
N VAL A 224 3.58 15.00 -3.67
CA VAL A 224 3.83 15.12 -5.11
C VAL A 224 2.55 14.89 -5.90
N SER A 225 2.44 15.53 -7.06
CA SER A 225 1.41 15.28 -8.07
C SER A 225 2.01 15.20 -9.48
N GLU A 226 1.19 15.03 -10.50
CA GLU A 226 1.62 15.13 -11.90
C GLU A 226 2.18 16.52 -12.26
N ASP A 227 1.88 17.55 -11.45
CA ASP A 227 2.33 18.93 -11.63
C ASP A 227 3.68 19.21 -10.90
N GLY A 228 4.29 18.19 -10.24
CA GLY A 228 5.58 18.30 -9.58
C GLY A 228 5.56 18.12 -8.06
N ALA A 229 6.68 18.47 -7.42
CA ALA A 229 6.85 18.44 -5.98
C ALA A 229 6.01 19.53 -5.30
N LEU A 230 5.25 19.19 -4.24
CA LEU A 230 4.34 20.10 -3.55
C LEU A 230 4.90 20.59 -2.19
N PHE A 231 6.08 20.14 -1.81
CA PHE A 231 6.71 20.41 -0.50
C PHE A 231 7.83 21.43 -0.54
N ASP A 232 7.95 22.21 -1.63
CA ASP A 232 8.88 23.38 -1.67
C ASP A 232 8.32 24.55 -0.86
N ASN A 233 8.29 24.37 0.46
CA ASN A 233 7.72 25.31 1.42
C ASN A 233 8.31 25.12 2.82
N GLU A 234 7.87 25.93 3.80
CA GLU A 234 8.37 25.89 5.18
C GLU A 234 8.13 24.51 5.85
N ALA A 235 6.96 23.88 5.63
CA ALA A 235 6.65 22.57 6.20
C ALA A 235 7.50 21.45 5.58
N GLY A 236 7.78 21.54 4.27
CA GLY A 236 8.72 20.63 3.59
C GLY A 236 10.14 20.78 4.14
N LEU A 237 10.62 22.00 4.31
CA LEU A 237 11.94 22.25 4.91
C LEU A 237 12.02 21.74 6.36
N GLU A 238 10.99 21.95 7.17
CA GLU A 238 10.91 21.41 8.54
C GLU A 238 11.00 19.86 8.53
N THR A 239 10.31 19.21 7.59
CA THR A 239 10.32 17.76 7.44
C THR A 239 11.69 17.22 7.02
N VAL A 240 12.29 17.82 5.97
CA VAL A 240 13.63 17.44 5.51
C VAL A 240 14.66 17.69 6.60
N SER A 241 14.55 18.82 7.34
CA SER A 241 15.43 19.13 8.47
C SER A 241 15.32 18.09 9.58
N TYR A 242 14.12 17.63 9.90
CA TYR A 242 13.93 16.55 10.88
C TYR A 242 14.65 15.28 10.44
N ILE A 243 14.43 14.82 9.20
CA ILE A 243 15.05 13.61 8.64
C ILE A 243 16.57 13.74 8.67
N MET A 244 17.14 14.80 8.09
CA MET A 244 18.59 15.00 8.02
C MET A 244 19.22 15.10 9.42
N ASN A 245 18.55 15.76 10.37
CA ASN A 245 19.03 15.85 11.74
C ASN A 245 19.13 14.47 12.43
N LEU A 246 18.23 13.52 12.16
CA LEU A 246 18.32 12.15 12.69
C LEU A 246 19.59 11.46 12.20
N TYR A 247 19.92 11.58 10.91
CA TYR A 247 21.11 10.96 10.32
C TYR A 247 22.40 11.72 10.74
N ASN A 248 22.44 13.03 10.59
CA ASN A 248 23.62 13.83 10.89
C ASN A 248 23.98 13.81 12.39
N SER A 249 23.00 13.61 13.28
CA SER A 249 23.26 13.41 14.72
C SER A 249 23.66 11.98 15.09
N GLY A 250 23.65 11.05 14.13
CA GLY A 250 23.94 9.62 14.36
C GLY A 250 22.86 8.91 15.17
N TYR A 251 21.61 9.40 15.11
CA TYR A 251 20.44 8.72 15.72
C TYR A 251 19.77 7.77 14.74
N ALA A 252 19.95 7.99 13.44
CA ALA A 252 19.56 7.08 12.38
C ALA A 252 20.76 6.63 11.55
N ARG A 253 20.61 5.50 10.86
CA ARG A 253 21.60 5.00 9.90
C ARG A 253 20.92 4.43 8.65
N LEU A 254 21.65 4.45 7.53
CA LEU A 254 21.27 3.70 6.34
C LEU A 254 21.48 2.19 6.56
N VAL A 255 20.74 1.37 5.82
CA VAL A 255 20.81 -0.09 5.92
C VAL A 255 22.19 -0.64 5.52
N GLY A 256 22.89 0.05 4.61
CA GLY A 256 24.22 -0.33 4.14
C GLY A 256 24.17 -1.50 3.15
N GLU A 257 24.98 -2.53 3.39
CA GLU A 257 25.03 -3.73 2.53
C GLU A 257 23.85 -4.70 2.72
N ASP A 258 23.11 -4.57 3.83
CA ASP A 258 21.87 -5.33 4.06
C ASP A 258 20.74 -4.76 3.18
N SER A 259 19.82 -5.62 2.73
CA SER A 259 18.66 -5.17 1.96
C SER A 259 17.55 -4.61 2.84
N TYR A 260 17.47 -5.08 4.11
CA TYR A 260 16.42 -4.71 5.08
C TYR A 260 16.96 -4.71 6.50
N PHE A 261 16.40 -3.87 7.35
CA PHE A 261 16.79 -3.79 8.77
C PHE A 261 16.39 -4.99 9.62
N SER A 262 15.55 -5.90 9.11
CA SER A 262 15.22 -7.15 9.82
C SER A 262 16.43 -7.99 10.22
N ASN A 263 17.47 -8.02 9.38
CA ASN A 263 18.75 -8.64 9.71
C ASN A 263 19.54 -7.85 10.75
N VAL A 264 19.56 -6.54 10.62
CA VAL A 264 20.33 -5.63 11.50
C VAL A 264 19.77 -5.70 12.93
N ILE A 265 18.43 -5.64 13.09
CA ILE A 265 17.80 -5.72 14.41
C ILE A 265 17.91 -7.13 15.00
N SER A 266 17.81 -8.19 14.20
CA SER A 266 18.01 -9.58 14.64
C SER A 266 19.40 -9.78 15.28
N ASN A 267 20.40 -9.08 14.75
CA ASN A 267 21.77 -9.07 15.29
C ASN A 267 21.98 -8.02 16.40
N GLN A 268 20.93 -7.34 16.85
CA GLN A 268 20.95 -6.30 17.89
C GLN A 268 21.93 -5.15 17.58
N MET A 269 22.09 -4.82 16.29
CA MET A 269 22.99 -3.77 15.81
C MET A 269 22.28 -2.41 15.64
N ILE A 270 20.99 -2.33 15.99
CA ILE A 270 20.19 -1.13 15.96
C ILE A 270 19.13 -1.19 17.06
N GLY A 271 18.70 -0.05 17.57
CA GLY A 271 17.66 0.05 18.60
C GLY A 271 16.27 -0.19 18.07
N GLY A 272 16.00 0.26 16.83
CA GLY A 272 14.71 0.06 16.15
C GLY A 272 14.77 0.45 14.67
N TYR A 273 13.69 0.16 13.95
CA TYR A 273 13.56 0.59 12.56
C TYR A 273 12.09 0.70 12.13
N ILE A 274 11.83 1.54 11.14
CA ILE A 274 10.55 1.64 10.46
C ILE A 274 10.60 0.78 9.19
N GLY A 275 9.66 -0.15 9.10
CA GLY A 275 9.54 -1.04 7.95
C GLY A 275 8.16 -1.69 7.91
N SER A 276 7.87 -2.45 6.84
CA SER A 276 6.60 -3.16 6.69
C SER A 276 6.35 -4.10 7.89
N CYS A 277 5.10 -4.14 8.37
CA CYS A 277 4.68 -5.08 9.42
C CYS A 277 4.99 -6.55 9.08
N THR A 278 5.11 -6.88 7.79
CA THR A 278 5.53 -8.21 7.32
C THR A 278 6.98 -8.56 7.66
N GLY A 279 7.79 -7.56 7.99
CA GLY A 279 9.15 -7.72 8.49
C GLY A 279 9.25 -8.65 9.70
N ILE A 280 8.17 -8.76 10.48
CA ILE A 280 8.05 -9.68 11.62
C ILE A 280 8.45 -11.12 11.27
N SER A 281 8.15 -11.56 10.04
CA SER A 281 8.43 -12.92 9.55
C SER A 281 9.93 -13.18 9.30
N TYR A 282 10.74 -12.13 9.25
CA TYR A 282 12.17 -12.19 8.97
C TYR A 282 13.03 -11.83 10.18
N ILE A 283 12.42 -11.39 11.29
CA ILE A 283 13.14 -11.02 12.52
C ILE A 283 13.31 -12.25 13.41
N THR A 284 14.53 -12.48 13.87
CA THR A 284 14.85 -13.49 14.87
C THR A 284 15.28 -12.81 16.16
N ALA A 285 14.43 -12.89 17.19
CA ALA A 285 14.69 -12.32 18.52
C ALA A 285 15.20 -13.43 19.47
N ASP A 286 16.47 -13.81 19.34
CA ASP A 286 17.07 -14.85 20.17
C ASP A 286 17.78 -14.23 21.39
N GLY A 287 17.22 -14.48 22.57
CA GLY A 287 17.78 -13.99 23.84
C GLY A 287 17.42 -12.53 24.18
N TRP A 288 16.52 -11.89 23.41
CA TRP A 288 16.00 -10.55 23.67
C TRP A 288 14.50 -10.46 23.29
N GLU A 289 13.84 -9.40 23.69
CA GLU A 289 12.41 -9.17 23.40
C GLU A 289 12.26 -8.15 22.28
N LEU A 290 11.56 -8.54 21.22
CA LEU A 290 11.10 -7.64 20.15
C LEU A 290 9.79 -6.97 20.57
N GLY A 291 9.70 -5.67 20.37
CA GLY A 291 8.45 -4.91 20.45
C GLY A 291 8.12 -4.28 19.11
N VAL A 292 6.83 -4.04 18.87
CA VAL A 292 6.33 -3.32 17.70
C VAL A 292 5.35 -2.25 18.16
N ALA A 293 5.47 -1.08 17.57
CA ALA A 293 4.62 0.09 17.89
C ALA A 293 4.17 0.79 16.60
N PRO A 294 3.11 1.62 16.66
CA PRO A 294 2.81 2.57 15.59
C PRO A 294 4.01 3.46 15.28
N VAL A 295 4.10 3.92 14.04
CA VAL A 295 5.14 4.88 13.62
C VAL A 295 4.95 6.19 14.39
N PRO A 296 6.03 6.78 14.95
CA PRO A 296 5.96 8.09 15.59
C PRO A 296 5.43 9.17 14.64
N GLY A 297 4.47 9.96 15.10
CA GLY A 297 3.84 11.04 14.33
C GLY A 297 4.35 12.43 14.69
N ASN A 298 3.79 13.46 14.07
CA ASN A 298 4.07 14.87 14.38
C ASN A 298 2.76 15.64 14.63
N LYS A 299 2.49 16.69 13.85
CA LYS A 299 1.24 17.48 13.93
C LYS A 299 0.02 16.59 13.71
N GLU A 300 0.14 15.70 12.73
CA GLU A 300 -0.86 14.71 12.38
C GLU A 300 -0.29 13.30 12.48
N LYS A 301 -1.17 12.30 12.44
CA LYS A 301 -0.79 10.90 12.28
C LYS A 301 -1.02 10.52 10.83
N ALA A 302 0.00 10.01 10.19
CA ALA A 302 -0.08 9.47 8.84
C ALA A 302 0.91 8.32 8.67
N VAL A 303 0.49 7.28 7.95
CA VAL A 303 1.34 6.14 7.64
C VAL A 303 0.93 5.54 6.29
N ASN A 304 1.92 5.12 5.52
CA ASN A 304 1.69 4.53 4.21
C ASN A 304 0.89 3.23 4.33
N GLN A 305 -0.15 3.12 3.51
CA GLN A 305 -0.72 1.85 3.11
C GLN A 305 0.23 1.24 2.09
N ALA A 306 0.57 -0.03 2.27
CA ALA A 306 1.51 -0.72 1.40
C ALA A 306 0.99 -2.11 1.00
N GLY A 307 1.76 -2.81 0.16
CA GLY A 307 1.40 -4.13 -0.34
C GLY A 307 0.68 -4.09 -1.68
N THR A 308 0.67 -5.23 -2.37
CA THR A 308 0.13 -5.35 -3.73
C THR A 308 -1.34 -5.76 -3.76
N ASN A 309 -1.97 -5.50 -4.91
CA ASN A 309 -3.30 -5.95 -5.27
C ASN A 309 -3.19 -7.10 -6.28
N ILE A 310 -4.31 -7.75 -6.61
CA ILE A 310 -4.39 -8.73 -7.70
C ILE A 310 -5.13 -8.08 -8.86
N TYR A 311 -4.48 -8.05 -10.01
CA TYR A 311 -5.00 -7.58 -11.30
C TYR A 311 -5.36 -8.73 -12.20
N MET A 312 -6.44 -8.60 -12.97
CA MET A 312 -6.86 -9.55 -14.00
C MET A 312 -6.54 -8.99 -15.38
N PHE A 313 -5.88 -9.80 -16.22
CA PHE A 313 -5.50 -9.44 -17.59
C PHE A 313 -6.03 -10.41 -18.63
N SER A 314 -6.67 -11.51 -18.26
CA SER A 314 -7.18 -12.51 -19.20
C SER A 314 -8.19 -11.91 -20.17
N THR A 315 -8.04 -12.22 -21.46
CA THR A 315 -8.99 -11.80 -22.52
C THR A 315 -10.05 -12.85 -22.84
N ASP A 316 -9.96 -14.03 -22.25
CA ASP A 316 -10.92 -15.14 -22.39
C ASP A 316 -11.96 -15.08 -21.27
N GLU A 317 -13.24 -14.99 -21.60
CA GLU A 317 -14.34 -14.83 -20.63
C GLU A 317 -14.41 -16.00 -19.63
N ASN A 318 -14.18 -17.25 -20.07
CA ASN A 318 -14.18 -18.40 -19.18
C ASN A 318 -13.03 -18.32 -18.16
N LYS A 319 -11.85 -17.89 -18.62
CA LYS A 319 -10.70 -17.66 -17.74
C LYS A 319 -10.90 -16.47 -16.81
N GLN A 320 -11.59 -15.40 -17.25
CA GLN A 320 -11.95 -14.27 -16.38
C GLN A 320 -12.86 -14.76 -15.22
N ASN A 321 -13.88 -15.54 -15.54
CA ASN A 321 -14.75 -16.11 -14.51
C ASN A 321 -13.98 -17.04 -13.57
N ALA A 322 -13.09 -17.87 -14.10
CA ALA A 322 -12.24 -18.75 -13.30
C ALA A 322 -11.26 -17.97 -12.40
N ALA A 323 -10.67 -16.90 -12.93
CA ALA A 323 -9.79 -16.01 -12.22
C ALA A 323 -10.52 -15.28 -11.08
N TRP A 324 -11.76 -14.87 -11.32
CA TRP A 324 -12.60 -14.26 -10.30
C TRP A 324 -12.90 -15.21 -9.13
N GLU A 325 -13.20 -16.46 -9.37
CA GLU A 325 -13.39 -17.45 -8.30
C GLU A 325 -12.14 -17.59 -7.43
N TYR A 326 -10.96 -17.57 -8.03
CA TYR A 326 -9.71 -17.62 -7.28
C TYR A 326 -9.44 -16.31 -6.50
N MET A 327 -9.75 -15.15 -7.08
CA MET A 327 -9.64 -13.86 -6.39
C MET A 327 -10.59 -13.80 -5.17
N LYS A 328 -11.83 -14.26 -5.32
CA LYS A 328 -12.79 -14.39 -4.20
C LYS A 328 -12.24 -15.31 -3.09
N TYR A 329 -11.69 -16.46 -3.47
CA TYR A 329 -11.11 -17.40 -2.53
C TYR A 329 -9.94 -16.79 -1.75
N LEU A 330 -8.97 -16.18 -2.42
CA LEU A 330 -7.81 -15.58 -1.77
C LEU A 330 -8.19 -14.44 -0.81
N THR A 331 -9.23 -13.71 -1.13
CA THR A 331 -9.71 -12.57 -0.34
C THR A 331 -10.87 -12.92 0.60
N SER A 332 -11.23 -14.20 0.72
CA SER A 332 -12.23 -14.67 1.70
C SER A 332 -11.74 -14.44 3.13
N VAL A 333 -12.68 -14.38 4.09
CA VAL A 333 -12.35 -14.19 5.51
C VAL A 333 -11.35 -15.25 6.00
N ASP A 334 -11.60 -16.52 5.71
CA ASP A 334 -10.76 -17.63 6.15
C ASP A 334 -9.35 -17.57 5.51
N SER A 335 -9.28 -17.29 4.20
CA SER A 335 -8.00 -17.20 3.49
C SER A 335 -7.18 -16.01 3.93
N THR A 336 -7.83 -14.83 4.13
CA THR A 336 -7.11 -13.62 4.55
C THR A 336 -6.60 -13.70 5.98
N ILE A 337 -7.33 -14.37 6.90
CA ILE A 337 -6.85 -14.66 8.26
C ILE A 337 -5.65 -15.59 8.21
N LYS A 338 -5.79 -16.73 7.53
CA LYS A 338 -4.68 -17.69 7.41
C LYS A 338 -3.44 -17.07 6.78
N TRP A 339 -3.62 -16.29 5.72
CA TRP A 339 -2.53 -15.54 5.09
C TRP A 339 -1.85 -14.60 6.07
N SER A 340 -2.63 -13.85 6.86
CA SER A 340 -2.11 -12.91 7.86
C SER A 340 -1.30 -13.62 8.95
N GLU A 341 -1.84 -14.68 9.52
CA GLU A 341 -1.20 -15.46 10.59
C GLU A 341 0.16 -16.03 10.19
N GLU A 342 0.32 -16.41 8.91
CA GLU A 342 1.52 -17.07 8.41
C GLU A 342 2.57 -16.09 7.85
N THR A 343 2.17 -14.89 7.44
CA THR A 343 3.02 -14.00 6.63
C THR A 343 3.28 -12.63 7.23
N GLY A 344 2.50 -12.20 8.20
CA GLY A 344 2.58 -10.84 8.74
C GLY A 344 1.81 -9.78 7.94
N TYR A 345 1.19 -10.14 6.80
CA TYR A 345 0.28 -9.25 6.09
C TYR A 345 -1.00 -9.03 6.88
N LEU A 346 -1.75 -7.99 6.53
CA LEU A 346 -3.00 -7.62 7.19
C LEU A 346 -4.21 -8.23 6.47
N PRO A 347 -5.24 -8.68 7.19
CA PRO A 347 -6.50 -9.08 6.57
C PRO A 347 -7.10 -7.93 5.77
N VAL A 348 -7.66 -8.25 4.60
CA VAL A 348 -8.25 -7.24 3.71
C VAL A 348 -9.72 -6.97 3.98
N ARG A 349 -10.36 -7.77 4.87
CA ARG A 349 -11.78 -7.69 5.22
C ARG A 349 -12.00 -7.18 6.63
N LYS A 350 -12.98 -6.29 6.80
CA LYS A 350 -13.42 -5.78 8.11
C LYS A 350 -13.89 -6.91 9.01
N SER A 351 -14.68 -7.85 8.48
CA SER A 351 -15.22 -8.99 9.21
C SER A 351 -14.15 -9.95 9.73
N ALA A 352 -12.98 -10.03 9.08
CA ALA A 352 -11.86 -10.85 9.55
C ALA A 352 -11.39 -10.41 10.96
N TYR A 353 -11.32 -9.09 11.22
CA TYR A 353 -10.94 -8.52 12.51
C TYR A 353 -12.00 -8.75 13.60
N GLU A 354 -13.24 -9.08 13.20
CA GLU A 354 -14.34 -9.33 14.13
C GLU A 354 -14.45 -10.80 14.57
N THR A 355 -13.72 -11.71 13.89
CA THR A 355 -13.70 -13.14 14.26
C THR A 355 -13.05 -13.37 15.62
N ASP A 356 -13.55 -14.36 16.36
CA ASP A 356 -12.94 -14.77 17.64
C ASP A 356 -11.53 -15.34 17.43
N GLU A 357 -11.29 -15.98 16.28
CA GLU A 357 -10.00 -16.57 15.90
C GLU A 357 -8.94 -15.49 15.76
N PHE A 358 -9.17 -14.48 14.91
CA PHE A 358 -8.17 -13.44 14.66
C PHE A 358 -7.99 -12.51 15.86
N LYS A 359 -9.06 -12.21 16.61
CA LYS A 359 -8.96 -11.48 17.89
C LYS A 359 -8.05 -12.19 18.86
N LYS A 360 -8.24 -13.51 19.03
CA LYS A 360 -7.38 -14.33 19.89
C LYS A 360 -5.94 -14.33 19.39
N PHE A 361 -5.72 -14.48 18.10
CA PHE A 361 -4.39 -14.44 17.50
C PHE A 361 -3.68 -13.11 17.80
N MET A 362 -4.34 -11.96 17.59
CA MET A 362 -3.80 -10.64 17.92
C MET A 362 -3.52 -10.48 19.43
N ASP A 363 -4.34 -11.09 20.31
CA ASP A 363 -4.13 -11.03 21.75
C ASP A 363 -2.97 -11.90 22.23
N GLU A 364 -2.66 -12.98 21.52
CA GLU A 364 -1.53 -13.87 21.79
C GLU A 364 -0.20 -13.37 21.18
N ASP A 365 -0.25 -12.40 20.26
CA ASP A 365 0.95 -11.78 19.67
C ASP A 365 1.69 -10.92 20.71
N LYS A 366 2.78 -11.48 21.23
CA LYS A 366 3.62 -10.81 22.23
C LYS A 366 4.40 -9.62 21.70
N THR A 367 4.57 -9.54 20.41
CA THR A 367 5.28 -8.43 19.77
C THR A 367 4.40 -7.21 19.59
N ASN A 368 3.08 -7.38 19.59
CA ASN A 368 2.07 -6.37 19.32
C ASN A 368 2.05 -5.89 17.83
N ASN A 369 2.58 -6.70 16.90
CA ASN A 369 2.70 -6.32 15.50
C ASN A 369 1.34 -6.01 14.85
N TYR A 370 0.41 -6.95 14.92
CA TYR A 370 -0.91 -6.81 14.29
C TYR A 370 -1.76 -5.70 14.92
N LYS A 371 -1.68 -5.53 16.24
CA LYS A 371 -2.38 -4.43 16.93
C LYS A 371 -1.81 -3.08 16.52
N SER A 372 -0.48 -2.94 16.52
CA SER A 372 0.19 -1.71 16.11
C SER A 372 -0.13 -1.33 14.67
N ALA A 373 -0.13 -2.30 13.76
CA ALA A 373 -0.50 -2.08 12.37
C ALA A 373 -1.99 -1.69 12.23
N TYR A 374 -2.90 -2.41 12.90
CA TYR A 374 -4.33 -2.16 12.81
C TYR A 374 -4.75 -0.83 13.46
N GLU A 375 -4.14 -0.44 14.57
CA GLU A 375 -4.41 0.84 15.25
C GLU A 375 -4.11 2.06 14.37
N GLN A 376 -3.27 1.91 13.36
CA GLN A 376 -2.92 2.96 12.41
C GLN A 376 -3.89 3.03 11.21
N SER A 377 -4.80 2.06 11.03
CA SER A 377 -5.68 2.01 9.86
C SER A 377 -6.51 3.29 9.61
N PRO A 378 -6.94 4.07 10.63
CA PRO A 378 -7.61 5.34 10.39
C PRO A 378 -6.72 6.44 9.80
N TYR A 379 -5.42 6.24 9.76
CA TYR A 379 -4.40 7.20 9.29
C TYR A 379 -3.68 6.72 8.03
N PHE A 380 -4.16 5.64 7.41
CA PHE A 380 -3.60 5.12 6.17
C PHE A 380 -3.83 6.10 5.03
N PHE A 381 -2.79 6.30 4.24
CA PHE A 381 -2.90 6.93 2.94
C PHE A 381 -2.26 6.04 1.88
N ALA A 382 -2.79 6.12 0.66
CA ALA A 382 -2.25 5.42 -0.51
C ALA A 382 -1.17 6.30 -1.17
N GLN A 383 -0.18 5.64 -1.77
CA GLN A 383 0.83 6.35 -2.57
C GLN A 383 0.19 7.02 -3.79
N PRO A 384 0.76 8.12 -4.28
CA PRO A 384 0.26 8.80 -5.48
C PRO A 384 0.26 7.88 -6.71
N VAL A 385 -0.79 7.98 -7.54
CA VAL A 385 -0.94 7.18 -8.75
C VAL A 385 -1.14 8.09 -9.95
N PHE A 386 -0.07 8.27 -10.73
CA PHE A 386 -0.03 9.02 -11.99
C PHE A 386 1.15 8.53 -12.83
N ASP A 387 1.22 8.90 -14.11
CA ASP A 387 2.33 8.51 -14.99
C ASP A 387 3.66 9.03 -14.42
N GLY A 388 4.60 8.10 -14.17
CA GLY A 388 5.91 8.43 -13.59
C GLY A 388 5.96 8.38 -12.05
N SER A 389 4.84 8.17 -11.33
CA SER A 389 4.85 8.13 -9.87
C SER A 389 5.79 7.07 -9.28
N TYR A 390 5.97 5.93 -9.96
CA TYR A 390 6.95 4.92 -9.55
C TYR A 390 8.40 5.41 -9.69
N ASP A 391 8.70 6.14 -10.76
CA ASP A 391 10.02 6.74 -10.95
C ASP A 391 10.31 7.84 -9.93
N VAL A 392 9.30 8.60 -9.52
CA VAL A 392 9.38 9.60 -8.43
C VAL A 392 9.87 8.95 -7.15
N MET A 393 9.28 7.84 -6.72
CA MET A 393 9.67 7.12 -5.51
C MET A 393 11.14 6.70 -5.54
N ASN A 394 11.60 6.15 -6.68
CA ASN A 394 12.99 5.74 -6.85
C ASN A 394 13.94 6.96 -6.81
N THR A 395 13.54 8.08 -7.41
CA THR A 395 14.31 9.33 -7.40
C THR A 395 14.45 9.88 -5.98
N VAL A 396 13.37 9.94 -5.23
CA VAL A 396 13.39 10.37 -3.80
C VAL A 396 14.35 9.53 -2.97
N SER A 397 14.25 8.20 -3.08
CA SER A 397 15.13 7.29 -2.33
C SER A 397 16.59 7.55 -2.66
N THR A 398 16.92 7.70 -3.94
CA THR A 398 18.30 7.96 -4.39
C THR A 398 18.82 9.31 -3.87
N VAL A 399 18.04 10.39 -4.05
CA VAL A 399 18.46 11.74 -3.60
C VAL A 399 18.65 11.80 -2.09
N LEU A 400 17.75 11.16 -1.31
CA LEU A 400 17.91 11.12 0.14
C LEU A 400 19.13 10.30 0.56
N GLU A 401 19.35 9.12 -0.05
CA GLU A 401 20.51 8.29 0.28
C GLU A 401 21.83 9.02 -0.01
N ASP A 402 21.96 9.62 -1.20
CA ASP A 402 23.14 10.41 -1.59
C ASP A 402 23.33 11.61 -0.66
N SER A 403 22.25 12.35 -0.33
CA SER A 403 22.30 13.49 0.57
C SER A 403 22.73 13.12 1.99
N ILE A 404 22.28 11.97 2.50
CA ILE A 404 22.68 11.45 3.81
C ILE A 404 24.16 11.06 3.80
N LEU A 405 24.62 10.38 2.75
CA LEU A 405 26.03 9.97 2.61
C LEU A 405 26.98 11.17 2.50
N ASP A 406 26.53 12.23 1.84
CA ASP A 406 27.31 13.46 1.67
C ASP A 406 27.12 14.47 2.81
N GLU A 407 26.31 14.15 3.83
CA GLU A 407 26.02 15.00 5.01
C GLU A 407 25.55 16.41 4.62
N LEU A 408 24.69 16.50 3.59
CA LEU A 408 24.21 17.80 3.06
C LEU A 408 23.34 18.55 4.07
N GLU A 409 23.32 19.89 3.95
CA GLU A 409 22.42 20.73 4.74
C GLU A 409 20.95 20.58 4.25
N PRO A 410 19.95 20.66 5.15
CA PRO A 410 18.56 20.41 4.80
C PRO A 410 18.00 21.25 3.65
N GLU A 411 18.43 22.53 3.54
CA GLU A 411 18.01 23.42 2.46
C GLU A 411 18.51 22.91 1.09
N GLU A 412 19.73 22.40 1.01
CA GLU A 412 20.31 21.83 -0.20
C GLU A 412 19.61 20.52 -0.57
N VAL A 413 19.28 19.69 0.43
CA VAL A 413 18.52 18.43 0.22
C VAL A 413 17.13 18.73 -0.32
N LEU A 414 16.42 19.72 0.23
CA LEU A 414 15.11 20.15 -0.26
C LEU A 414 15.19 20.64 -1.71
N GLU A 415 16.17 21.50 -2.04
CA GLU A 415 16.38 21.98 -3.41
C GLU A 415 16.65 20.83 -4.39
N ASN A 416 17.51 19.89 -4.01
CA ASN A 416 17.82 18.71 -4.83
C ASN A 416 16.60 17.83 -5.05
N LEU A 417 15.83 17.52 -4.01
CA LEU A 417 14.59 16.74 -4.12
C LEU A 417 13.60 17.40 -5.08
N VAL A 418 13.31 18.68 -4.89
CA VAL A 418 12.36 19.43 -5.72
C VAL A 418 12.83 19.49 -7.18
N THR A 419 14.10 19.76 -7.40
CA THR A 419 14.68 19.86 -8.75
C THR A 419 14.62 18.54 -9.48
N GLU A 420 15.15 17.47 -8.87
CA GLU A 420 15.20 16.15 -9.51
C GLU A 420 13.79 15.57 -9.77
N LEU A 421 12.82 15.82 -8.86
CA LEU A 421 11.44 15.40 -9.06
C LEU A 421 10.76 16.15 -10.20
N ASN A 422 10.91 17.48 -10.25
CA ASN A 422 10.32 18.29 -11.31
C ASN A 422 10.95 17.98 -12.67
N ASP A 423 12.26 17.77 -12.73
CA ASP A 423 12.96 17.34 -13.95
C ASP A 423 12.46 15.96 -14.42
N LYS A 424 12.29 15.04 -13.48
CA LYS A 424 11.79 13.68 -13.76
C LYS A 424 10.37 13.68 -14.32
N LEU A 425 9.52 14.58 -13.81
CA LEU A 425 8.14 14.75 -14.27
C LEU A 425 8.01 15.67 -15.49
N GLY A 426 9.12 16.27 -15.94
CA GLY A 426 9.12 17.20 -17.07
C GLY A 426 8.38 18.51 -16.77
N VAL A 427 8.29 18.87 -15.49
CA VAL A 427 7.73 20.14 -15.06
C VAL A 427 8.81 21.21 -15.18
N ASP A 428 8.65 22.14 -16.13
CA ASP A 428 9.56 23.27 -16.26
C ASP A 428 9.54 24.07 -14.96
N GLY A 429 10.69 24.25 -14.34
CA GLY A 429 10.83 25.01 -13.10
C GLY A 429 10.16 26.37 -13.26
N VAL A 430 9.23 26.69 -12.37
CA VAL A 430 8.69 28.04 -12.23
C VAL A 430 9.87 28.90 -11.74
N ALA A 431 10.62 29.46 -12.69
CA ALA A 431 11.58 30.49 -12.37
C ALA A 431 10.80 31.58 -11.61
N ALA A 432 11.24 31.86 -10.40
CA ALA A 432 10.71 32.96 -9.61
C ALA A 432 10.63 34.18 -10.54
N GLU A 433 9.43 34.65 -10.88
CA GLU A 433 9.25 35.94 -11.51
C GLU A 433 9.78 36.97 -10.54
N GLU A 434 11.03 37.39 -10.77
CA GLU A 434 11.55 38.61 -10.20
C GLU A 434 10.56 39.72 -10.58
N GLU A 435 9.79 40.19 -9.60
CA GLU A 435 9.12 41.48 -9.67
C GLU A 435 10.17 42.56 -9.97
N SER A 436 10.44 42.75 -11.25
CA SER A 436 11.14 43.99 -11.67
C SER A 436 10.15 45.13 -11.52
N SER A 437 10.12 45.71 -10.33
CA SER A 437 9.61 47.05 -10.12
C SER A 437 10.49 48.03 -10.91
N SER A 438 10.13 48.32 -12.15
CA SER A 438 10.63 49.49 -12.86
C SER A 438 9.72 50.67 -12.51
N ASP A 439 10.05 51.35 -11.44
CA ASP A 439 9.86 52.82 -11.36
C ASP A 439 10.55 53.43 -12.57
N HIS A 440 9.78 54.12 -13.40
CA HIS A 440 10.26 55.39 -14.03
C HIS A 440 9.10 56.16 -14.68
N LEU A 441 8.87 57.35 -14.02
CA LEU A 441 8.34 58.64 -14.53
C LEU A 441 6.84 58.74 -14.79
#